data_9f26fb18da52591a50aff5de770c09d5
#
_entry.id   9f26fb18da52591a50aff5de770c09d5
#
_cell.length_a   1.000
_cell.length_b   1.000
_cell.length_c   1.000
_cell.angle_alpha   90.00
_cell.angle_beta   90.00
_cell.angle_gamma   90.00
#
_symmetry.space_group_name_H-M   'P 1'
#
loop_
_entity.id
_entity.type
_entity.pdbx_description
1 polymer ?
#
loop_
_entity_poly.entity_id
_entity_poly.type
_entity_poly.pdbx_seq_one_letter_code
_entity_poly.pdbx_strand_id
1 'polypeptide(L)'
;MNVDWPRFREVINAANNIVLTSHIRPDCDALGSCLGMAGILEALGKQVRIVCGQPVPENLKFIDPENRILCIDEDIEAKDFEDADLHIILDTSAWIQLGPMADVIRNSTYKKIIFDHHVGEDNIDAELFKNTTAEAVGRMCVDAAECLGVQLTPAISIPLFAAIATDTGWFRFNSVKEITYETAAKLLAGGAIPADIYRDLYERETAGRVRLRGTVLARIQTELD
;
A
#
# COMPACT_ATOMS: atom_id res chain seq x y z
N MET A 1 7.01 -17.55 -4.01
CA MET A 1 6.29 -17.83 -5.28
C MET A 1 6.47 -16.64 -6.19
N ASN A 2 6.54 -16.84 -7.50
CA ASN A 2 6.54 -15.71 -8.44
C ASN A 2 5.08 -15.40 -8.80
N VAL A 3 4.75 -14.11 -8.91
CA VAL A 3 3.43 -13.64 -9.39
C VAL A 3 3.22 -14.13 -10.83
N ASP A 4 2.03 -14.63 -11.13
CA ASP A 4 1.60 -14.94 -12.51
C ASP A 4 1.21 -13.61 -13.22
N TRP A 5 2.22 -12.95 -13.78
CA TRP A 5 2.03 -11.65 -14.44
C TRP A 5 1.13 -11.70 -15.68
N PRO A 6 1.19 -12.72 -16.56
CA PRO A 6 0.20 -12.88 -17.62
C PRO A 6 -1.22 -12.91 -17.10
N ARG A 7 -1.48 -13.71 -16.07
CA ARG A 7 -2.80 -13.82 -15.44
C ARG A 7 -3.22 -12.52 -14.75
N PHE A 8 -2.32 -11.85 -14.04
CA PHE A 8 -2.58 -10.53 -13.46
C PHE A 8 -3.04 -9.53 -14.53
N ARG A 9 -2.31 -9.44 -15.64
CA ARG A 9 -2.68 -8.57 -16.78
C ARG A 9 -4.07 -8.89 -17.34
N GLU A 10 -4.42 -10.16 -17.50
CA GLU A 10 -5.77 -10.57 -17.94
C GLU A 10 -6.84 -10.06 -16.99
N VAL A 11 -6.65 -10.24 -15.67
CA VAL A 11 -7.60 -9.80 -14.65
C VAL A 11 -7.79 -8.28 -14.70
N ILE A 12 -6.70 -7.53 -14.76
CA ILE A 12 -6.75 -6.06 -14.83
C ILE A 12 -7.42 -5.58 -16.13
N ASN A 13 -7.10 -6.20 -17.26
CA ASN A 13 -7.68 -5.80 -18.55
C ASN A 13 -9.21 -6.03 -18.59
N ALA A 14 -9.70 -7.05 -17.90
CA ALA A 14 -11.13 -7.37 -17.86
C ALA A 14 -11.94 -6.42 -16.96
N ALA A 15 -11.32 -5.72 -16.02
CA ALA A 15 -11.97 -4.84 -15.06
C ALA A 15 -12.00 -3.38 -15.56
N ASN A 16 -13.02 -2.62 -15.14
CA ASN A 16 -13.14 -1.19 -15.39
C ASN A 16 -13.32 -0.37 -14.10
N ASN A 17 -14.18 -0.83 -13.19
CA ASN A 17 -14.47 -0.19 -11.89
C ASN A 17 -13.79 -0.98 -10.79
N ILE A 18 -12.71 -0.42 -10.24
CA ILE A 18 -11.81 -1.16 -9.34
C ILE A 18 -11.82 -0.51 -7.95
N VAL A 19 -12.00 -1.32 -6.92
CA VAL A 19 -11.83 -0.91 -5.53
C VAL A 19 -10.49 -1.45 -5.01
N LEU A 20 -9.73 -0.58 -4.33
CA LEU A 20 -8.50 -0.92 -3.64
C LEU A 20 -8.72 -0.82 -2.14
N THR A 21 -8.21 -1.79 -1.41
CA THR A 21 -8.29 -1.82 0.06
C THR A 21 -6.97 -2.34 0.62
N SER A 22 -6.58 -1.86 1.79
CA SER A 22 -5.48 -2.42 2.56
C SER A 22 -5.89 -2.67 4.01
N HIS A 23 -4.93 -3.01 4.87
CA HIS A 23 -5.16 -3.37 6.26
C HIS A 23 -5.50 -2.17 7.16
N ILE A 24 -6.20 -2.44 8.28
CA ILE A 24 -6.39 -1.48 9.38
C ILE A 24 -5.06 -1.19 10.08
N ARG A 25 -4.98 -0.03 10.75
CA ARG A 25 -3.72 0.52 11.28
C ARG A 25 -2.67 0.60 10.17
N PRO A 26 -3.04 1.24 9.05
CA PRO A 26 -2.23 1.20 7.86
C PRO A 26 -0.88 1.88 8.09
N ASP A 27 0.14 1.31 7.50
CA ASP A 27 1.47 1.89 7.39
C ASP A 27 1.69 2.51 6.00
N CYS A 28 2.93 2.84 5.72
CA CYS A 28 3.28 3.48 4.47
C CYS A 28 3.28 2.52 3.27
N ASP A 29 3.56 1.20 3.50
CA ASP A 29 3.46 0.21 2.43
C ASP A 29 2.00 -0.02 2.03
N ALA A 30 1.11 -0.17 3.01
CA ALA A 30 -0.32 -0.30 2.79
C ALA A 30 -0.90 0.86 1.95
N LEU A 31 -0.75 2.10 2.44
CA LEU A 31 -1.34 3.27 1.79
C LEU A 31 -0.60 3.66 0.50
N GLY A 32 0.73 3.59 0.51
CA GLY A 32 1.56 3.90 -0.64
C GLY A 32 1.32 2.94 -1.80
N SER A 33 1.12 1.65 -1.50
CA SER A 33 0.78 0.64 -2.50
C SER A 33 -0.63 0.86 -3.08
N CYS A 34 -1.63 1.22 -2.25
CA CYS A 34 -2.94 1.60 -2.75
C CYS A 34 -2.88 2.80 -3.70
N LEU A 35 -2.19 3.88 -3.31
CA LEU A 35 -2.07 5.09 -4.13
C LEU A 35 -1.28 4.83 -5.42
N GLY A 36 -0.17 4.10 -5.33
CA GLY A 36 0.63 3.74 -6.48
C GLY A 36 -0.12 2.85 -7.47
N MET A 37 -0.81 1.81 -6.96
CA MET A 37 -1.66 0.94 -7.79
C MET A 37 -2.81 1.73 -8.42
N ALA A 38 -3.45 2.63 -7.69
CA ALA A 38 -4.49 3.50 -8.25
C ALA A 38 -3.97 4.31 -9.43
N GLY A 39 -2.82 4.97 -9.28
CA GLY A 39 -2.21 5.73 -10.38
C GLY A 39 -1.87 4.86 -11.60
N ILE A 40 -1.41 3.61 -11.38
CA ILE A 40 -1.13 2.65 -12.46
C ILE A 40 -2.41 2.28 -13.21
N LEU A 41 -3.49 1.98 -12.48
CA LEU A 41 -4.76 1.57 -13.07
C LEU A 41 -5.46 2.73 -13.80
N GLU A 42 -5.40 3.94 -13.24
CA GLU A 42 -5.94 5.16 -13.87
C GLU A 42 -5.21 5.52 -15.16
N ALA A 43 -3.89 5.30 -15.22
CA ALA A 43 -3.12 5.46 -16.47
C ALA A 43 -3.59 4.51 -17.59
N LEU A 44 -4.26 3.41 -17.24
CA LEU A 44 -4.92 2.49 -18.17
C LEU A 44 -6.39 2.86 -18.46
N GLY A 45 -6.87 4.00 -17.93
CA GLY A 45 -8.24 4.46 -18.11
C GLY A 45 -9.27 3.77 -17.21
N LYS A 46 -8.84 3.09 -16.14
CA LYS A 46 -9.74 2.46 -15.17
C LYS A 46 -10.31 3.49 -14.19
N GLN A 47 -11.52 3.23 -13.68
CA GLN A 47 -12.13 3.99 -12.59
C GLN A 47 -11.69 3.34 -11.28
N VAL A 48 -11.03 4.09 -10.40
CA VAL A 48 -10.45 3.54 -9.17
C VAL A 48 -10.96 4.28 -7.95
N ARG A 49 -11.40 3.52 -6.94
CA ARG A 49 -11.71 4.02 -5.60
C ARG A 49 -10.80 3.33 -4.59
N ILE A 50 -10.22 4.10 -3.68
CA ILE A 50 -9.43 3.55 -2.57
C ILE A 50 -10.30 3.65 -1.33
N VAL A 51 -10.70 2.51 -0.78
CA VAL A 51 -11.59 2.43 0.39
C VAL A 51 -10.96 1.54 1.45
N CYS A 52 -10.62 2.12 2.59
CA CYS A 52 -9.96 1.44 3.69
C CYS A 52 -10.84 1.35 4.93
N GLY A 53 -10.53 0.42 5.82
CA GLY A 53 -11.29 0.19 7.06
C GLY A 53 -11.01 1.20 8.18
N GLN A 54 -10.10 2.13 7.97
CA GLN A 54 -9.74 3.20 8.93
C GLN A 54 -9.24 4.44 8.18
N PRO A 55 -9.39 5.64 8.77
CA PRO A 55 -8.88 6.87 8.18
C PRO A 55 -7.34 6.88 8.11
N VAL A 56 -6.81 7.66 7.19
CA VAL A 56 -5.36 7.84 7.03
C VAL A 56 -4.77 8.45 8.31
N PRO A 57 -3.75 7.82 8.92
CA PRO A 57 -3.06 8.39 10.07
C PRO A 57 -2.45 9.76 9.76
N GLU A 58 -2.52 10.69 10.73
CA GLU A 58 -2.08 12.08 10.54
C GLU A 58 -0.65 12.21 10.01
N ASN A 59 0.25 11.35 10.50
CA ASN A 59 1.66 11.33 10.06
C ASN A 59 1.88 10.75 8.66
N LEU A 60 0.86 10.17 8.03
CA LEU A 60 0.92 9.62 6.68
C LEU A 60 0.11 10.42 5.65
N LYS A 61 -0.61 11.46 6.07
CA LYS A 61 -1.40 12.30 5.16
C LYS A 61 -0.59 12.95 4.04
N PHE A 62 0.72 13.09 4.22
CA PHE A 62 1.59 13.68 3.20
C PHE A 62 1.66 12.88 1.90
N ILE A 63 1.40 11.55 1.93
CA ILE A 63 1.39 10.71 0.71
C ILE A 63 0.06 10.79 -0.04
N ASP A 64 -1.00 11.27 0.60
CA ASP A 64 -2.34 11.44 0.03
C ASP A 64 -2.84 12.90 0.15
N PRO A 65 -2.16 13.87 -0.49
CA PRO A 65 -2.52 15.29 -0.37
C PRO A 65 -3.88 15.62 -0.97
N GLU A 66 -4.43 14.77 -1.82
CA GLU A 66 -5.72 14.93 -2.48
C GLU A 66 -6.87 14.24 -1.72
N ASN A 67 -6.59 13.59 -0.58
CA ASN A 67 -7.55 12.83 0.23
C ASN A 67 -8.32 11.79 -0.59
N ARG A 68 -7.61 11.00 -1.37
CA ARG A 68 -8.15 9.96 -2.26
C ARG A 68 -8.54 8.68 -1.51
N ILE A 69 -7.94 8.45 -0.35
CA ILE A 69 -8.20 7.29 0.48
C ILE A 69 -9.40 7.59 1.36
N LEU A 70 -10.50 6.89 1.11
CA LEU A 70 -11.76 7.04 1.82
C LEU A 70 -11.88 6.00 2.93
N CYS A 71 -12.47 6.38 4.06
CA CYS A 71 -12.78 5.47 5.15
C CYS A 71 -14.22 4.97 5.00
N ILE A 72 -14.40 3.65 5.03
CA ILE A 72 -15.73 3.04 5.01
C ILE A 72 -16.53 3.47 6.24
N ASP A 73 -17.83 3.67 6.08
CA ASP A 73 -18.79 4.12 7.10
C ASP A 73 -18.55 5.55 7.65
N GLU A 74 -17.47 6.23 7.22
CA GLU A 74 -17.20 7.65 7.54
C GLU A 74 -17.35 8.52 6.28
N ASP A 75 -16.60 8.21 5.23
CA ASP A 75 -16.55 9.01 3.98
C ASP A 75 -17.41 8.41 2.88
N ILE A 76 -17.61 7.09 2.90
CA ILE A 76 -18.29 6.33 1.84
C ILE A 76 -18.99 5.10 2.44
N GLU A 77 -20.12 4.71 1.86
CA GLU A 77 -20.85 3.47 2.21
C GLU A 77 -20.64 2.38 1.15
N ALA A 78 -20.81 1.11 1.53
CA ALA A 78 -20.64 -0.03 0.62
C ALA A 78 -21.50 0.08 -0.65
N LYS A 79 -22.71 0.64 -0.54
CA LYS A 79 -23.62 0.88 -1.68
C LYS A 79 -23.05 1.80 -2.76
N ASP A 80 -22.10 2.68 -2.40
CA ASP A 80 -21.56 3.69 -3.31
C ASP A 80 -20.52 3.11 -4.29
N PHE A 81 -20.15 1.83 -4.12
CA PHE A 81 -19.26 1.11 -5.03
C PHE A 81 -19.72 -0.32 -5.36
N GLU A 82 -21.05 -0.57 -5.32
CA GLU A 82 -21.66 -1.82 -5.80
C GLU A 82 -21.44 -2.04 -7.30
N ASP A 83 -21.11 -0.99 -8.04
CA ASP A 83 -20.74 -1.03 -9.46
C ASP A 83 -19.32 -1.56 -9.71
N ALA A 84 -18.56 -1.89 -8.67
CA ALA A 84 -17.23 -2.47 -8.82
C ALA A 84 -17.28 -3.84 -9.49
N ASP A 85 -16.32 -4.08 -10.36
CA ASP A 85 -16.14 -5.37 -11.03
C ASP A 85 -14.87 -6.12 -10.54
N LEU A 86 -13.99 -5.41 -9.85
CA LEU A 86 -12.80 -5.97 -9.23
C LEU A 86 -12.46 -5.29 -7.90
N HIS A 87 -12.13 -6.09 -6.90
CA HIS A 87 -11.55 -5.62 -5.65
C HIS A 87 -10.12 -6.14 -5.52
N ILE A 88 -9.16 -5.24 -5.33
CA ILE A 88 -7.77 -5.57 -5.08
C ILE A 88 -7.46 -5.30 -3.61
N ILE A 89 -7.15 -6.34 -2.88
CA ILE A 89 -6.71 -6.28 -1.49
C ILE A 89 -5.18 -6.23 -1.50
N LEU A 90 -4.60 -5.13 -1.00
CA LEU A 90 -3.16 -4.91 -1.00
C LEU A 90 -2.60 -5.06 0.42
N ASP A 91 -1.43 -5.65 0.50
CA ASP A 91 -0.60 -5.72 1.71
C ASP A 91 -1.23 -6.44 2.89
N THR A 92 -2.17 -7.30 2.62
CA THR A 92 -2.71 -8.25 3.59
C THR A 92 -3.45 -9.39 2.92
N SER A 93 -3.44 -10.54 3.58
CA SER A 93 -4.26 -11.70 3.25
C SER A 93 -4.96 -12.27 4.49
N ALA A 94 -5.23 -11.42 5.50
CA ALA A 94 -5.85 -11.83 6.76
C ALA A 94 -7.14 -11.05 7.06
N TRP A 95 -8.23 -11.78 7.32
CA TRP A 95 -9.55 -11.20 7.60
C TRP A 95 -9.54 -10.18 8.73
N ILE A 96 -8.82 -10.49 9.82
CA ILE A 96 -8.76 -9.62 10.99
C ILE A 96 -8.11 -8.26 10.68
N GLN A 97 -7.24 -8.22 9.69
CA GLN A 97 -6.55 -6.99 9.26
C GLN A 97 -7.39 -6.11 8.34
N LEU A 98 -8.47 -6.62 7.77
CA LEU A 98 -9.36 -5.84 6.92
C LEU A 98 -10.35 -4.96 7.71
N GLY A 99 -10.55 -5.24 9.00
CA GLY A 99 -11.47 -4.48 9.84
C GLY A 99 -12.89 -4.40 9.25
N PRO A 100 -13.54 -3.22 9.21
CA PRO A 100 -14.88 -3.06 8.64
C PRO A 100 -15.00 -3.49 7.18
N MET A 101 -13.93 -3.36 6.38
CA MET A 101 -13.93 -3.83 4.99
C MET A 101 -14.11 -5.35 4.85
N ALA A 102 -13.84 -6.13 5.91
CA ALA A 102 -14.02 -7.57 5.87
C ALA A 102 -15.49 -7.97 5.57
N ASP A 103 -16.46 -7.29 6.16
CA ASP A 103 -17.88 -7.57 5.93
C ASP A 103 -18.33 -7.10 4.53
N VAL A 104 -17.82 -5.98 4.05
CA VAL A 104 -18.04 -5.52 2.68
C VAL A 104 -17.54 -6.55 1.68
N ILE A 105 -16.30 -7.04 1.87
CA ILE A 105 -15.66 -8.02 0.98
C ILE A 105 -16.41 -9.36 1.00
N ARG A 106 -16.84 -9.85 2.18
CA ARG A 106 -17.59 -11.10 2.31
C ARG A 106 -18.94 -11.05 1.59
N ASN A 107 -19.61 -9.91 1.65
CA ASN A 107 -20.96 -9.74 1.09
C ASN A 107 -20.96 -9.34 -0.40
N SER A 108 -19.81 -8.98 -0.95
CA SER A 108 -19.68 -8.57 -2.35
C SER A 108 -19.65 -9.75 -3.31
N THR A 109 -20.15 -9.54 -4.53
CA THR A 109 -20.19 -10.52 -5.62
C THR A 109 -19.14 -10.30 -6.71
N TYR A 110 -18.43 -9.16 -6.66
CA TYR A 110 -17.39 -8.83 -7.63
C TYR A 110 -16.15 -9.70 -7.42
N LYS A 111 -15.34 -9.79 -8.47
CA LYS A 111 -14.09 -10.54 -8.44
C LYS A 111 -13.13 -9.92 -7.39
N LYS A 112 -12.41 -10.78 -6.68
CA LYS A 112 -11.42 -10.35 -5.67
C LYS A 112 -10.06 -10.92 -6.02
N ILE A 113 -9.02 -10.09 -5.84
CA ILE A 113 -7.64 -10.52 -5.88
C ILE A 113 -6.89 -10.01 -4.64
N ILE A 114 -5.90 -10.77 -4.21
CA ILE A 114 -4.95 -10.37 -3.16
C ILE A 114 -3.60 -10.12 -3.80
N PHE A 115 -3.02 -8.96 -3.50
CA PHE A 115 -1.71 -8.54 -3.95
C PHE A 115 -0.84 -8.29 -2.72
N ASP A 116 -0.01 -9.28 -2.33
CA ASP A 116 0.56 -9.33 -0.99
C ASP A 116 1.95 -10.01 -0.96
N HIS A 117 2.77 -9.67 0.04
CA HIS A 117 4.08 -10.25 0.26
C HIS A 117 4.21 -11.05 1.57
N HIS A 118 3.23 -11.00 2.44
CA HIS A 118 3.24 -11.72 3.72
C HIS A 118 3.18 -13.24 3.53
N VAL A 119 3.80 -13.99 4.45
CA VAL A 119 3.82 -15.46 4.37
C VAL A 119 2.48 -16.09 4.77
N GLY A 120 1.84 -15.54 5.81
CA GLY A 120 0.54 -16.02 6.30
C GLY A 120 -0.60 -15.63 5.36
N GLU A 121 -1.68 -16.43 5.38
CA GLU A 121 -2.91 -16.12 4.65
C GLU A 121 -4.10 -16.81 5.30
N ASP A 122 -5.26 -16.14 5.27
CA ASP A 122 -6.55 -16.71 5.60
C ASP A 122 -7.24 -17.24 4.33
N ASN A 123 -8.26 -18.06 4.50
CA ASN A 123 -9.10 -18.50 3.39
C ASN A 123 -10.07 -17.36 2.96
N ILE A 124 -9.53 -16.41 2.21
CA ILE A 124 -10.29 -15.38 1.53
C ILE A 124 -10.60 -15.88 0.12
N ASP A 125 -11.88 -15.82 -0.28
CA ASP A 125 -12.28 -16.18 -1.65
C ASP A 125 -11.78 -15.14 -2.66
N ALA A 126 -10.49 -15.19 -2.95
CA ALA A 126 -9.76 -14.28 -3.82
C ALA A 126 -8.63 -14.99 -4.58
N GLU A 127 -8.34 -14.56 -5.80
CA GLU A 127 -7.20 -15.04 -6.56
C GLU A 127 -5.91 -14.39 -6.02
N LEU A 128 -4.89 -15.21 -5.72
CA LEU A 128 -3.67 -14.77 -5.04
C LEU A 128 -2.57 -14.38 -6.02
N PHE A 129 -2.06 -13.16 -5.89
CA PHE A 129 -0.86 -12.66 -6.53
C PHE A 129 0.16 -12.30 -5.46
N LYS A 130 0.82 -13.33 -4.92
CA LYS A 130 1.75 -13.18 -3.78
C LYS A 130 3.20 -13.38 -4.17
N ASN A 131 4.06 -12.56 -3.57
CA ASN A 131 5.50 -12.74 -3.64
C ASN A 131 6.15 -12.57 -2.26
N THR A 132 6.26 -13.65 -1.51
CA THR A 132 6.84 -13.66 -0.15
C THR A 132 8.34 -13.37 -0.09
N THR A 133 8.99 -13.15 -1.23
CA THR A 133 10.39 -12.72 -1.32
C THR A 133 10.54 -11.24 -1.64
N ALA A 134 9.43 -10.56 -1.90
CA ALA A 134 9.40 -9.11 -2.05
C ALA A 134 9.59 -8.45 -0.68
N GLU A 135 10.35 -7.38 -0.65
CA GLU A 135 10.61 -6.59 0.55
C GLU A 135 9.45 -5.66 0.94
N ALA A 136 8.53 -5.39 0.00
CA ALA A 136 7.37 -4.52 0.17
C ALA A 136 6.35 -4.80 -0.94
N VAL A 137 5.07 -4.55 -0.71
CA VAL A 137 4.05 -4.55 -1.77
C VAL A 137 4.26 -3.40 -2.74
N GLY A 138 4.81 -2.26 -2.27
CA GLY A 138 5.21 -1.17 -3.14
C GLY A 138 6.17 -1.59 -4.25
N ARG A 139 7.12 -2.51 -4.00
CA ARG A 139 7.96 -3.06 -5.06
C ARG A 139 7.14 -3.89 -6.05
N MET A 140 6.24 -4.73 -5.57
CA MET A 140 5.38 -5.52 -6.46
C MET A 140 4.50 -4.63 -7.34
N CYS A 141 4.09 -3.44 -6.85
CA CYS A 141 3.37 -2.46 -7.65
C CYS A 141 4.23 -1.89 -8.79
N VAL A 142 5.54 -1.71 -8.58
CA VAL A 142 6.46 -1.32 -9.67
C VAL A 142 6.56 -2.44 -10.72
N ASP A 143 6.68 -3.70 -10.28
CA ASP A 143 6.65 -4.87 -11.19
C ASP A 143 5.32 -4.93 -11.97
N ALA A 144 4.20 -4.59 -11.34
CA ALA A 144 2.87 -4.50 -11.98
C ALA A 144 2.83 -3.38 -13.05
N ALA A 145 3.40 -2.20 -12.76
CA ALA A 145 3.49 -1.11 -13.73
C ALA A 145 4.28 -1.54 -14.97
N GLU A 146 5.41 -2.22 -14.78
CA GLU A 146 6.22 -2.77 -15.88
C GLU A 146 5.44 -3.82 -16.68
N CYS A 147 4.79 -4.76 -15.98
CA CYS A 147 3.94 -5.76 -16.60
C CYS A 147 2.85 -5.13 -17.48
N LEU A 148 2.21 -4.08 -17.00
CA LEU A 148 1.10 -3.41 -17.67
C LEU A 148 1.55 -2.35 -18.71
N GLY A 149 2.85 -2.05 -18.77
CA GLY A 149 3.41 -1.07 -19.70
C GLY A 149 3.13 0.38 -19.30
N VAL A 150 2.93 0.64 -18.01
CA VAL A 150 2.63 1.96 -17.45
C VAL A 150 3.92 2.66 -17.05
N GLN A 151 4.06 3.94 -17.45
CA GLN A 151 5.18 4.77 -17.04
C GLN A 151 5.01 5.27 -15.61
N LEU A 152 6.10 5.25 -14.85
CA LEU A 152 6.15 5.77 -13.49
C LEU A 152 6.15 7.31 -13.54
N THR A 153 5.08 7.91 -13.02
CA THR A 153 4.92 9.36 -12.84
C THR A 153 5.18 9.75 -11.38
N PRO A 154 5.35 11.03 -11.04
CA PRO A 154 5.48 11.44 -9.63
C PRO A 154 4.33 10.96 -8.75
N ALA A 155 3.09 10.98 -9.25
CA ALA A 155 1.91 10.51 -8.52
C ALA A 155 1.96 9.00 -8.17
N ILE A 156 2.65 8.20 -8.98
CA ILE A 156 2.89 6.77 -8.75
C ILE A 156 4.15 6.56 -7.92
N SER A 157 5.22 7.30 -8.25
CA SER A 157 6.56 7.03 -7.71
C SER A 157 6.73 7.47 -6.26
N ILE A 158 6.14 8.60 -5.87
CA ILE A 158 6.27 9.14 -4.51
C ILE A 158 5.68 8.16 -3.48
N PRO A 159 4.41 7.73 -3.58
CA PRO A 159 3.84 6.80 -2.62
C PRO A 159 4.53 5.42 -2.64
N LEU A 160 4.92 4.91 -3.82
CA LEU A 160 5.63 3.63 -3.90
C LEU A 160 7.05 3.69 -3.33
N PHE A 161 7.75 4.81 -3.47
CA PHE A 161 9.05 5.00 -2.82
C PHE A 161 8.90 5.03 -1.30
N ALA A 162 7.90 5.75 -0.77
CA ALA A 162 7.61 5.79 0.65
C ALA A 162 7.28 4.40 1.20
N ALA A 163 6.49 3.61 0.48
CA ALA A 163 6.17 2.23 0.76
C ALA A 163 7.43 1.38 0.95
N ILE A 164 8.28 1.30 -0.07
CA ILE A 164 9.50 0.49 -0.06
C ILE A 164 10.48 0.98 1.02
N ALA A 165 10.68 2.30 1.13
CA ALA A 165 11.63 2.86 2.08
C ALA A 165 11.25 2.56 3.53
N THR A 166 9.96 2.62 3.88
CA THR A 166 9.52 2.33 5.26
C THR A 166 9.58 0.85 5.58
N ASP A 167 9.14 -0.02 4.68
CA ASP A 167 9.10 -1.46 4.92
C ASP A 167 10.50 -2.11 4.91
N THR A 168 11.47 -1.43 4.34
CA THR A 168 12.90 -1.80 4.40
C THR A 168 13.66 -1.09 5.54
N GLY A 169 12.96 -0.37 6.42
CA GLY A 169 13.59 0.43 7.47
C GLY A 169 14.56 1.44 6.92
N TRP A 170 14.20 2.10 5.82
CA TRP A 170 15.04 3.00 5.05
C TRP A 170 16.28 2.28 4.48
N PHE A 171 16.02 1.17 3.78
CA PHE A 171 17.03 0.35 3.10
C PHE A 171 18.10 -0.26 4.03
N ARG A 172 17.74 -0.55 5.31
CA ARG A 172 18.67 -1.11 6.31
C ARG A 172 18.38 -2.57 6.67
N PHE A 173 17.19 -3.07 6.37
CA PHE A 173 16.81 -4.43 6.77
C PHE A 173 17.41 -5.49 5.84
N ASN A 174 17.51 -6.72 6.35
CA ASN A 174 18.05 -7.85 5.59
C ASN A 174 17.19 -8.28 4.39
N SER A 175 15.97 -7.76 4.29
CA SER A 175 15.09 -7.93 3.13
C SER A 175 15.57 -7.17 1.89
N VAL A 176 16.42 -6.16 2.06
CA VAL A 176 16.98 -5.33 0.98
C VAL A 176 17.92 -6.15 0.11
N LYS A 177 17.71 -6.08 -1.21
CA LYS A 177 18.49 -6.78 -2.24
C LYS A 177 18.88 -5.79 -3.34
N GLU A 178 19.66 -6.26 -4.31
CA GLU A 178 20.04 -5.48 -5.49
C GLU A 178 18.80 -4.91 -6.21
N ILE A 179 17.80 -5.74 -6.44
CA ILE A 179 16.54 -5.35 -7.09
C ILE A 179 15.80 -4.23 -6.32
N THR A 180 15.94 -4.13 -5.00
CA THR A 180 15.36 -3.05 -4.19
C THR A 180 15.93 -1.68 -4.60
N TYR A 181 17.25 -1.61 -4.79
CA TYR A 181 17.92 -0.39 -5.25
C TYR A 181 17.63 -0.06 -6.71
N GLU A 182 17.54 -1.07 -7.57
CA GLU A 182 17.12 -0.89 -8.96
C GLU A 182 15.70 -0.31 -9.04
N THR A 183 14.79 -0.83 -8.23
CA THR A 183 13.41 -0.32 -8.11
C THR A 183 13.39 1.11 -7.57
N ALA A 184 14.17 1.39 -6.52
CA ALA A 184 14.30 2.74 -6.00
C ALA A 184 14.83 3.72 -7.07
N ALA A 185 15.83 3.33 -7.85
CA ALA A 185 16.35 4.15 -8.95
C ALA A 185 15.26 4.47 -10.00
N LYS A 186 14.41 3.50 -10.38
CA LYS A 186 13.27 3.72 -11.28
C LYS A 186 12.27 4.73 -10.69
N LEU A 187 11.97 4.63 -9.39
CA LEU A 187 11.07 5.55 -8.70
C LEU A 187 11.64 6.97 -8.61
N LEU A 188 12.95 7.11 -8.40
CA LEU A 188 13.63 8.41 -8.48
C LEU A 188 13.53 9.01 -9.89
N ALA A 189 13.76 8.20 -10.91
CA ALA A 189 13.59 8.64 -12.30
C ALA A 189 12.13 9.02 -12.60
N GLY A 190 11.16 8.38 -11.93
CA GLY A 190 9.74 8.70 -11.99
C GLY A 190 9.33 9.94 -11.16
N GLY A 191 10.26 10.56 -10.43
CA GLY A 191 10.04 11.82 -9.73
C GLY A 191 9.93 11.73 -8.20
N ALA A 192 10.21 10.58 -7.59
CA ALA A 192 10.33 10.49 -6.14
C ALA A 192 11.58 11.25 -5.66
N ILE A 193 11.43 12.04 -4.60
CA ILE A 193 12.52 12.79 -3.97
C ILE A 193 12.69 12.28 -2.53
N PRO A 194 13.71 11.41 -2.27
CA PRO A 194 13.89 10.78 -0.97
C PRO A 194 13.99 11.77 0.19
N ALA A 195 14.67 12.91 -0.01
CA ALA A 195 14.83 13.93 1.02
C ALA A 195 13.49 14.53 1.47
N ASP A 196 12.57 14.77 0.54
CA ASP A 196 11.24 15.31 0.86
C ASP A 196 10.40 14.27 1.60
N ILE A 197 10.39 13.03 1.12
CA ILE A 197 9.68 11.91 1.76
C ILE A 197 10.22 11.65 3.16
N TYR A 198 11.55 11.67 3.34
CA TYR A 198 12.17 11.49 4.65
C TYR A 198 11.79 12.60 5.63
N ARG A 199 11.86 13.86 5.17
CA ARG A 199 11.46 15.01 5.97
C ARG A 199 10.01 14.88 6.45
N ASP A 200 9.10 14.51 5.56
CA ASP A 200 7.67 14.40 5.85
C ASP A 200 7.37 13.24 6.82
N LEU A 201 8.10 12.13 6.71
CA LEU A 201 7.98 10.98 7.61
C LEU A 201 8.58 11.20 9.00
N TYR A 202 9.78 11.83 9.08
CA TYR A 202 10.60 11.75 10.29
C TYR A 202 10.97 13.10 10.88
N GLU A 203 10.88 14.20 10.14
CA GLU A 203 11.34 15.53 10.58
C GLU A 203 10.20 16.50 10.89
N ARG A 204 8.93 16.11 10.63
CA ARG A 204 7.73 16.91 10.96
C ARG A 204 7.10 16.50 12.29
N GLU A 205 7.89 16.18 13.29
CA GLU A 205 7.38 15.82 14.61
C GLU A 205 6.83 17.05 15.37
N THR A 206 5.68 16.87 16.01
CA THR A 206 5.17 17.88 16.93
C THR A 206 6.02 17.97 18.21
N ALA A 207 6.11 19.14 18.82
CA ALA A 207 6.79 19.32 20.10
C ALA A 207 6.26 18.38 21.19
N GLY A 208 4.96 18.05 21.17
CA GLY A 208 4.35 17.08 22.08
C GLY A 208 4.93 15.67 21.91
N ARG A 209 5.10 15.21 20.67
CA ARG A 209 5.67 13.89 20.34
C ARG A 209 7.14 13.80 20.76
N VAL A 210 7.91 14.85 20.48
CA VAL A 210 9.33 14.93 20.92
C VAL A 210 9.44 14.88 22.44
N ARG A 211 8.59 15.63 23.18
CA ARG A 211 8.57 15.58 24.65
C ARG A 211 8.18 14.22 25.19
N LEU A 212 7.16 13.58 24.61
CA LEU A 212 6.77 12.22 24.99
C LEU A 212 7.92 11.24 24.81
N ARG A 213 8.59 11.27 23.65
CA ARG A 213 9.78 10.45 23.36
C ARG A 213 10.86 10.68 24.40
N GLY A 214 11.20 11.93 24.73
CA GLY A 214 12.17 12.26 25.78
C GLY A 214 11.78 11.70 27.13
N THR A 215 10.50 11.78 27.52
CA THR A 215 9.99 11.23 28.78
C THR A 215 10.11 9.70 28.83
N VAL A 216 9.80 9.01 27.72
CA VAL A 216 9.94 7.55 27.63
C VAL A 216 11.41 7.14 27.72
N LEU A 217 12.28 7.78 26.97
CA LEU A 217 13.73 7.50 26.99
C LEU A 217 14.34 7.73 28.37
N ALA A 218 13.93 8.78 29.07
CA ALA A 218 14.40 9.07 30.43
C ALA A 218 13.98 8.01 31.49
N ARG A 219 13.02 7.13 31.16
CA ARG A 219 12.54 6.06 32.04
C ARG A 219 13.13 4.68 31.70
N ILE A 220 14.02 4.60 30.73
CA ILE A 220 14.68 3.34 30.36
C ILE A 220 15.52 2.89 31.57
N GLN A 221 15.31 1.65 32.00
CA GLN A 221 16.11 0.96 32.99
C GLN A 221 16.88 -0.16 32.28
N THR A 222 18.15 -0.31 32.60
CA THR A 222 18.98 -1.40 32.09
C THR A 222 19.04 -2.47 33.17
N GLU A 223 18.49 -3.64 32.93
CA GLU A 223 18.79 -4.82 33.74
C GLU A 223 20.06 -5.46 33.15
N LEU A 224 21.09 -5.59 33.97
CA LEU A 224 22.27 -6.34 33.62
C LEU A 224 22.04 -7.79 34.09
N ASP A 225 21.95 -8.73 33.14
CA ASP A 225 22.02 -10.17 33.41
C ASP A 225 23.42 -10.60 33.84
#